data_8a9b6a8ea725279859b97c0f599b64d5
#
_entry.id   8a9b6a8ea725279859b97c0f599b64d5
#
_cell.length_a   1.000
_cell.length_b   1.000
_cell.length_c   1.000
_cell.angle_alpha   90.00
_cell.angle_beta   90.00
_cell.angle_gamma   90.00
#
_symmetry.space_group_name_H-M   'P 1'
#
loop_
_entity.id
_entity.type
_entity.pdbx_description
1 polymer ?
#
loop_
_entity_poly.entity_id
_entity_poly.type
_entity_poly.pdbx_seq_one_letter_code
_entity_poly.pdbx_strand_id
1 'polypeptide(L)'
;MSAETKFAIFGKYFYYDLKFVLKAYNKKQSKKYFKFVQKHKDKYYFLTLVDYEFYKYLQDKNFTSKEAYLSFYAYKKRKKFTAMRVDEENFMPIFKNHLDFKNYEKNFLQVKSAIAKGRSYQVNLTQSFHFDSLLDGFSLFNLLSKRQDTEFKAYIKDEGREILSFSPELFFKIHKRKIITQPMKGTSARSKDLNQDKKNKLFLQKDVKNLSENVMIVDLLRNDLSKLIVKNSMKTKLFKIQSYPTLHQMTSIIKGKLKKDIDYFQIFKALFPCGSITGAPKLETIKLIEELEARKRGIYCGAIGCIHKNKSKFSVAIRTLEKKQDYQYSVGSGLVWDSKLEEEIKELELKTQFLMPKNFYLFETMYYKKGKILFFKEHLQRILNSALKLNFNTQKLIKDFQEVLSYKSNLKEFKNFNIQALNEKLFHKNHSFFYPSIIKSHHKQAIFKLILQKDGNYTILENHIKTSDNNILLLSDKPLNSQSDSLYHKSSLRQIYDQKAFLWKENQCFDIAFFNEKNELCEGSRSNIIIKKDKVLYTPTLQSGLLNGIYRQFLLDLGLIKEKKLFKEDLLNADEIYCIN
;
A
#
# COMPACT_ATOMS: atom_id res chain seq x y z
N MET A 1 17.13 31.19 -1.02
CA MET A 1 16.20 30.44 -1.88
C MET A 1 16.99 29.41 -2.66
N SER A 2 17.08 28.18 -2.18
CA SER A 2 17.73 27.10 -2.93
C SER A 2 16.85 26.78 -4.14
N ALA A 3 17.39 26.92 -5.33
CA ALA A 3 16.76 26.53 -6.59
C ALA A 3 16.67 24.98 -6.60
N GLU A 4 15.61 24.41 -6.00
CA GLU A 4 15.26 23.02 -6.25
C GLU A 4 15.07 22.88 -7.75
N THR A 5 15.97 22.16 -8.40
CA THR A 5 15.92 21.90 -9.83
C THR A 5 14.65 21.12 -10.11
N LYS A 6 13.59 21.83 -10.53
CA LYS A 6 12.28 21.24 -10.86
C LYS A 6 12.45 20.32 -12.07
N PHE A 7 12.47 19.02 -11.83
CA PHE A 7 12.51 17.98 -12.85
C PHE A 7 11.27 17.09 -12.78
N ALA A 8 11.07 16.29 -13.80
CA ALA A 8 10.05 15.25 -13.79
C ALA A 8 10.49 14.02 -14.59
N ILE A 9 9.82 12.90 -14.35
CA ILE A 9 10.02 11.65 -15.08
C ILE A 9 8.70 11.23 -15.70
N PHE A 10 8.74 10.74 -16.94
CA PHE A 10 7.63 10.03 -17.56
C PHE A 10 8.15 8.95 -18.51
N GLY A 11 7.73 7.72 -18.30
CA GLY A 11 8.22 6.54 -18.99
C GLY A 11 9.73 6.38 -18.81
N LYS A 12 10.46 6.36 -19.91
CA LYS A 12 11.92 6.18 -19.92
C LYS A 12 12.71 7.48 -19.98
N TYR A 13 12.08 8.64 -19.71
CA TYR A 13 12.74 9.93 -19.86
C TYR A 13 12.68 10.75 -18.57
N PHE A 14 13.81 11.41 -18.29
CA PHE A 14 14.00 12.44 -17.28
C PHE A 14 13.93 13.80 -17.98
N TYR A 15 13.01 14.67 -17.56
CA TYR A 15 12.76 15.99 -18.10
C TYR A 15 13.31 17.05 -17.16
N TYR A 16 14.01 18.03 -17.71
CA TYR A 16 14.67 19.10 -16.96
C TYR A 16 14.65 20.41 -17.73
N ASP A 17 15.09 21.50 -17.08
CA ASP A 17 14.99 22.85 -17.61
C ASP A 17 13.51 23.27 -17.78
N LEU A 18 12.78 23.29 -16.62
CA LEU A 18 11.39 23.74 -16.56
C LEU A 18 11.32 25.25 -16.86
N LYS A 19 10.51 25.64 -17.83
CA LYS A 19 10.37 27.04 -18.24
C LYS A 19 9.16 27.72 -17.59
N PHE A 20 8.03 27.04 -17.53
CA PHE A 20 6.81 27.53 -16.90
C PHE A 20 5.83 26.38 -16.63
N VAL A 21 4.84 26.69 -15.79
CA VAL A 21 3.71 25.80 -15.47
C VAL A 21 2.41 26.52 -15.81
N LEU A 22 1.46 25.81 -16.42
CA LEU A 22 0.10 26.30 -16.67
C LEU A 22 -0.88 25.46 -15.85
N LYS A 23 -1.64 26.10 -14.97
CA LYS A 23 -2.64 25.45 -14.12
C LYS A 23 -4.04 25.98 -14.46
N ALA A 24 -4.97 25.09 -14.84
CA ALA A 24 -6.33 25.46 -15.20
C ALA A 24 -7.32 25.13 -14.09
N TYR A 25 -8.17 26.11 -13.76
CA TYR A 25 -9.17 26.06 -12.69
C TYR A 25 -10.61 26.05 -13.21
N ASN A 26 -10.79 26.08 -14.54
CA ASN A 26 -12.10 26.04 -15.21
C ASN A 26 -11.95 25.63 -16.68
N LYS A 27 -13.11 25.47 -17.34
CA LYS A 27 -13.19 25.07 -18.75
C LYS A 27 -12.55 26.07 -19.72
N LYS A 28 -12.72 27.38 -19.48
CA LYS A 28 -12.19 28.44 -20.36
C LYS A 28 -10.65 28.42 -20.37
N GLN A 29 -10.05 28.35 -19.19
CA GLN A 29 -8.59 28.21 -19.04
C GLN A 29 -8.07 26.91 -19.66
N SER A 30 -8.77 25.79 -19.45
CA SER A 30 -8.40 24.50 -20.03
C SER A 30 -8.33 24.57 -21.56
N LYS A 31 -9.37 25.13 -22.21
CA LYS A 31 -9.38 25.32 -23.66
C LYS A 31 -8.22 26.23 -24.13
N LYS A 32 -7.98 27.35 -23.43
CA LYS A 32 -6.89 28.29 -23.71
C LYS A 32 -5.53 27.58 -23.65
N TYR A 33 -5.31 26.78 -22.60
CA TYR A 33 -4.02 26.10 -22.38
C TYR A 33 -3.81 24.93 -23.33
N PHE A 34 -4.81 24.16 -23.67
CA PHE A 34 -4.68 23.14 -24.72
C PHE A 34 -4.34 23.76 -26.07
N LYS A 35 -4.96 24.89 -26.46
CA LYS A 35 -4.59 25.64 -27.66
C LYS A 35 -3.13 26.15 -27.61
N PHE A 36 -2.71 26.67 -26.46
CA PHE A 36 -1.34 27.10 -26.24
C PHE A 36 -0.35 25.94 -26.40
N VAL A 37 -0.61 24.80 -25.75
CA VAL A 37 0.19 23.56 -25.86
C VAL A 37 0.27 23.10 -27.32
N GLN A 38 -0.86 23.09 -28.04
CA GLN A 38 -0.92 22.70 -29.44
C GLN A 38 -0.01 23.60 -30.32
N LYS A 39 0.03 24.91 -30.04
CA LYS A 39 0.89 25.88 -30.77
C LYS A 39 2.37 25.71 -30.44
N HIS A 40 2.73 25.35 -29.20
CA HIS A 40 4.11 25.36 -28.73
C HIS A 40 4.71 23.95 -28.52
N LYS A 41 4.00 22.87 -28.91
CA LYS A 41 4.44 21.48 -28.74
C LYS A 41 5.75 21.13 -29.45
N ASP A 42 6.15 21.88 -30.47
CA ASP A 42 7.43 21.67 -31.16
C ASP A 42 8.61 22.24 -30.37
N LYS A 43 8.34 23.21 -29.49
CA LYS A 43 9.34 23.94 -28.71
C LYS A 43 9.62 23.29 -27.35
N TYR A 44 8.58 22.69 -26.73
CA TYR A 44 8.63 22.16 -25.36
C TYR A 44 8.12 20.73 -25.27
N TYR A 45 8.58 20.03 -24.24
CA TYR A 45 7.96 18.79 -23.73
C TYR A 45 6.93 19.18 -22.66
N PHE A 46 5.67 19.06 -22.96
CA PHE A 46 4.60 19.35 -22.02
C PHE A 46 4.24 18.08 -21.23
N LEU A 47 4.80 17.94 -20.02
CA LEU A 47 4.27 16.96 -19.09
C LEU A 47 2.94 17.46 -18.55
N THR A 48 1.95 16.58 -18.52
CA THR A 48 0.56 16.94 -18.27
C THR A 48 0.00 16.05 -17.17
N LEU A 49 -0.55 16.69 -16.14
CA LEU A 49 -1.39 16.06 -15.11
C LEU A 49 -2.83 16.42 -15.35
N VAL A 50 -3.71 15.42 -15.35
CA VAL A 50 -5.17 15.58 -15.49
C VAL A 50 -5.82 14.81 -14.36
N ASP A 51 -6.32 15.52 -13.35
CA ASP A 51 -7.00 14.92 -12.22
C ASP A 51 -8.37 14.34 -12.65
N TYR A 52 -8.84 13.35 -11.90
CA TYR A 52 -10.12 12.72 -12.21
C TYR A 52 -11.26 13.75 -12.30
N GLU A 53 -11.30 14.73 -11.42
CA GLU A 53 -12.31 15.78 -11.36
C GLU A 53 -12.31 16.73 -12.55
N PHE A 54 -11.32 16.62 -13.47
CA PHE A 54 -11.30 17.41 -14.72
C PHE A 54 -12.59 17.21 -15.55
N TYR A 55 -13.28 16.05 -15.41
CA TYR A 55 -14.56 15.86 -16.09
C TYR A 55 -15.59 16.95 -15.75
N LYS A 56 -15.54 17.56 -14.57
CA LYS A 56 -16.41 18.66 -14.16
C LYS A 56 -16.25 19.87 -15.09
N TYR A 57 -15.01 20.19 -15.49
CA TYR A 57 -14.77 21.25 -16.49
C TYR A 57 -15.27 20.87 -17.90
N LEU A 58 -15.35 19.56 -18.20
CA LEU A 58 -15.86 19.11 -19.50
C LEU A 58 -17.40 19.16 -19.57
N GLN A 59 -18.07 18.86 -18.46
CA GLN A 59 -19.53 18.79 -18.36
C GLN A 59 -20.15 20.17 -18.13
N ASP A 60 -19.68 20.90 -17.13
CA ASP A 60 -20.22 22.23 -16.77
C ASP A 60 -19.32 23.37 -17.24
N LYS A 61 -19.89 24.31 -17.99
CA LYS A 61 -19.16 25.48 -18.50
C LYS A 61 -18.88 26.52 -17.42
N ASN A 62 -19.67 26.55 -16.36
CA ASN A 62 -19.61 27.53 -15.29
C ASN A 62 -18.81 27.01 -14.07
N PHE A 63 -18.51 25.72 -14.03
CA PHE A 63 -17.79 25.13 -12.91
C PHE A 63 -16.36 25.68 -12.80
N THR A 64 -16.02 26.13 -11.60
CA THR A 64 -14.66 26.57 -11.22
C THR A 64 -14.21 25.82 -9.97
N SER A 65 -12.92 25.62 -9.80
CA SER A 65 -12.37 24.95 -8.61
C SER A 65 -11.25 25.78 -7.98
N LYS A 66 -11.01 25.57 -6.69
CA LYS A 66 -9.87 26.17 -5.97
C LYS A 66 -8.56 25.45 -6.33
N GLU A 67 -8.61 24.17 -6.70
CA GLU A 67 -7.48 23.35 -7.11
C GLU A 67 -7.46 23.19 -8.63
N ALA A 68 -6.26 23.13 -9.21
CA ALA A 68 -6.11 22.93 -10.66
C ALA A 68 -6.30 21.44 -11.00
N TYR A 69 -7.32 21.10 -11.79
CA TYR A 69 -7.55 19.75 -12.28
C TYR A 69 -6.85 19.43 -13.61
N LEU A 70 -6.14 20.41 -14.15
CA LEU A 70 -5.30 20.27 -15.35
C LEU A 70 -4.04 21.12 -15.18
N SER A 71 -2.88 20.49 -15.29
CA SER A 71 -1.59 21.17 -15.20
C SER A 71 -0.67 20.73 -16.33
N PHE A 72 0.06 21.71 -16.91
CA PHE A 72 1.09 21.49 -17.91
C PHE A 72 2.42 22.04 -17.43
N TYR A 73 3.44 21.20 -17.45
CA TYR A 73 4.83 21.54 -17.10
C TYR A 73 5.66 21.56 -18.37
N ALA A 74 6.15 22.73 -18.77
CA ALA A 74 6.87 22.95 -20.02
C ALA A 74 8.39 22.80 -19.84
N TYR A 75 8.93 21.65 -20.19
CA TYR A 75 10.36 21.36 -20.14
C TYR A 75 11.04 21.60 -21.49
N LYS A 76 12.27 22.11 -21.46
CA LYS A 76 13.06 22.34 -22.66
C LYS A 76 13.90 21.14 -23.07
N LYS A 77 14.34 20.34 -22.11
CA LYS A 77 15.30 19.26 -22.30
C LYS A 77 14.82 17.94 -21.69
N ARG A 78 15.32 16.84 -22.24
CA ARG A 78 15.15 15.50 -21.65
C ARG A 78 16.36 14.63 -21.92
N LYS A 79 16.58 13.64 -21.06
CA LYS A 79 17.55 12.56 -21.22
C LYS A 79 16.93 11.21 -20.85
N LYS A 80 17.62 10.10 -21.17
CA LYS A 80 17.19 8.78 -20.67
C LYS A 80 17.22 8.79 -19.14
N PHE A 81 16.19 8.20 -18.53
CA PHE A 81 16.14 7.98 -17.10
C PHE A 81 16.66 6.58 -16.78
N THR A 82 17.55 6.49 -15.81
CA THR A 82 18.00 5.24 -15.20
C THR A 82 17.68 5.33 -13.72
N ALA A 83 16.92 4.35 -13.19
CA ALA A 83 16.57 4.32 -11.78
C ALA A 83 17.82 4.17 -10.93
N MET A 84 17.91 4.97 -9.86
CA MET A 84 18.98 4.87 -8.89
C MET A 84 18.86 3.57 -8.08
N ARG A 85 20.00 3.12 -7.54
CA ARG A 85 20.01 2.02 -6.59
C ARG A 85 19.53 2.57 -5.24
N VAL A 86 18.47 1.99 -4.71
CA VAL A 86 17.93 2.24 -3.37
C VAL A 86 17.85 0.89 -2.69
N ASP A 87 18.31 0.80 -1.44
CA ASP A 87 18.25 -0.43 -0.67
C ASP A 87 16.79 -0.75 -0.33
N GLU A 88 16.35 -1.94 -0.72
CA GLU A 88 14.96 -2.40 -0.52
C GLU A 88 14.60 -2.54 0.97
N GLU A 89 15.61 -2.75 1.82
CA GLU A 89 15.45 -2.95 3.27
C GLU A 89 14.98 -1.68 4.00
N ASN A 90 15.12 -0.51 3.36
CA ASN A 90 14.84 0.79 3.99
C ASN A 90 13.45 1.36 3.71
N PHE A 91 12.53 0.64 3.07
CA PHE A 91 11.18 1.16 2.84
C PHE A 91 10.09 0.33 3.48
N MET A 92 9.35 1.01 4.33
CA MET A 92 8.11 0.55 4.95
C MET A 92 7.08 1.68 4.92
N PRO A 93 5.88 1.45 4.41
CA PRO A 93 4.77 2.37 4.62
C PRO A 93 4.39 2.38 6.10
N ILE A 94 4.33 3.57 6.69
CA ILE A 94 3.80 3.78 8.04
C ILE A 94 2.32 4.12 7.86
N PHE A 95 1.46 3.10 7.91
CA PHE A 95 0.03 3.28 7.65
C PHE A 95 -0.62 4.16 8.70
N LYS A 96 -1.39 5.16 8.27
CA LYS A 96 -2.24 6.01 9.11
C LYS A 96 -3.65 5.45 9.20
N ASN A 97 -4.10 4.81 8.14
CA ASN A 97 -5.38 4.08 8.07
C ASN A 97 -5.26 2.92 7.07
N HIS A 98 -6.22 2.04 7.11
CA HIS A 98 -6.35 0.90 6.20
C HIS A 98 -7.58 1.06 5.31
N LEU A 99 -7.74 0.11 4.35
CA LEU A 99 -8.96 0.00 3.57
C LEU A 99 -10.15 -0.32 4.50
N ASP A 100 -11.21 0.45 4.39
CA ASP A 100 -12.44 0.24 5.17
C ASP A 100 -13.35 -0.76 4.45
N PHE A 101 -13.15 -2.04 4.75
CA PHE A 101 -13.92 -3.11 4.12
C PHE A 101 -15.40 -3.08 4.47
N LYS A 102 -15.79 -2.58 5.65
CA LYS A 102 -17.22 -2.43 6.02
C LYS A 102 -17.91 -1.39 5.14
N ASN A 103 -17.28 -0.24 4.96
CA ASN A 103 -17.80 0.78 4.06
C ASN A 103 -17.75 0.32 2.60
N TYR A 104 -16.71 -0.45 2.21
CA TYR A 104 -16.65 -1.03 0.87
C TYR A 104 -17.79 -2.00 0.61
N GLU A 105 -18.11 -2.89 1.53
CA GLU A 105 -19.24 -3.82 1.46
C GLU A 105 -20.56 -3.09 1.31
N LYS A 106 -20.83 -2.05 2.13
CA LYS A 106 -22.00 -1.20 2.01
C LYS A 106 -22.14 -0.62 0.59
N ASN A 107 -21.05 -0.02 0.08
CA ASN A 107 -21.04 0.58 -1.24
C ASN A 107 -21.13 -0.47 -2.35
N PHE A 108 -20.52 -1.65 -2.17
CA PHE A 108 -20.65 -2.79 -3.08
C PHE A 108 -22.12 -3.21 -3.26
N LEU A 109 -22.86 -3.36 -2.16
CA LEU A 109 -24.29 -3.71 -2.20
C LEU A 109 -25.12 -2.62 -2.91
N GLN A 110 -24.79 -1.34 -2.71
CA GLN A 110 -25.45 -0.24 -3.42
C GLN A 110 -25.15 -0.26 -4.92
N VAL A 111 -23.90 -0.57 -5.32
CA VAL A 111 -23.54 -0.76 -6.74
C VAL A 111 -24.32 -1.94 -7.34
N LYS A 112 -24.41 -3.08 -6.63
CA LYS A 112 -25.17 -4.24 -7.09
C LYS A 112 -26.65 -3.87 -7.30
N SER A 113 -27.26 -3.12 -6.38
CA SER A 113 -28.63 -2.60 -6.53
C SER A 113 -28.75 -1.65 -7.73
N ALA A 114 -27.79 -0.77 -7.95
CA ALA A 114 -27.81 0.14 -9.11
C ALA A 114 -27.69 -0.61 -10.44
N ILE A 115 -26.87 -1.66 -10.50
CA ILE A 115 -26.75 -2.54 -11.68
C ILE A 115 -28.06 -3.31 -11.90
N ALA A 116 -28.68 -3.87 -10.86
CA ALA A 116 -29.97 -4.55 -10.95
C ALA A 116 -31.08 -3.65 -11.48
N LYS A 117 -31.06 -2.36 -11.14
CA LYS A 117 -32.00 -1.34 -11.64
C LYS A 117 -31.65 -0.79 -13.03
N GLY A 118 -30.60 -1.29 -13.68
CA GLY A 118 -30.14 -0.85 -14.99
C GLY A 118 -29.47 0.54 -15.03
N ARG A 119 -29.12 1.15 -13.87
CA ARG A 119 -28.43 2.44 -13.84
C ARG A 119 -27.00 2.36 -14.41
N SER A 120 -26.34 1.21 -14.23
CA SER A 120 -24.99 0.97 -14.76
C SER A 120 -24.81 -0.51 -15.07
N TYR A 121 -23.91 -0.84 -16.00
CA TYR A 121 -23.50 -2.22 -16.28
C TYR A 121 -22.18 -2.57 -15.57
N GLN A 122 -21.35 -1.55 -15.30
CA GLN A 122 -20.09 -1.68 -14.61
C GLN A 122 -19.77 -0.40 -13.85
N VAL A 123 -19.28 -0.52 -12.62
CA VAL A 123 -18.85 0.60 -11.78
C VAL A 123 -17.46 0.29 -11.23
N ASN A 124 -16.49 1.15 -11.47
CA ASN A 124 -15.18 1.07 -10.80
C ASN A 124 -15.28 1.73 -9.43
N LEU A 125 -15.57 0.92 -8.39
CA LEU A 125 -15.64 1.36 -7.00
C LEU A 125 -14.25 1.40 -6.38
N THR A 126 -13.92 2.50 -5.67
CA THR A 126 -12.56 2.71 -5.18
C THR A 126 -12.51 3.09 -3.70
N GLN A 127 -11.38 2.76 -3.08
CA GLN A 127 -11.02 3.20 -1.74
C GLN A 127 -9.62 3.82 -1.72
N SER A 128 -9.30 4.54 -0.66
CA SER A 128 -7.97 5.09 -0.43
C SER A 128 -7.53 4.85 1.01
N PHE A 129 -6.22 4.76 1.19
CA PHE A 129 -5.59 4.81 2.50
C PHE A 129 -4.38 5.75 2.47
N HIS A 130 -3.94 6.14 3.66
CA HIS A 130 -2.89 7.11 3.87
C HIS A 130 -1.72 6.48 4.63
N PHE A 131 -0.51 6.89 4.29
CA PHE A 131 0.70 6.43 4.97
C PHE A 131 1.83 7.47 4.89
N ASP A 132 2.77 7.38 5.81
CA ASP A 132 4.03 8.09 5.77
C ASP A 132 5.18 7.18 5.33
N SER A 133 6.26 7.78 4.87
CA SER A 133 7.48 7.09 4.48
C SER A 133 8.70 7.82 5.04
N LEU A 134 9.67 7.07 5.55
CA LEU A 134 10.96 7.61 5.95
C LEU A 134 11.84 7.99 4.75
N LEU A 135 11.51 7.47 3.56
CA LEU A 135 12.17 7.85 2.32
C LEU A 135 11.56 9.14 1.77
N ASP A 136 12.40 10.01 1.22
CA ASP A 136 11.93 11.09 0.37
C ASP A 136 11.21 10.54 -0.88
N GLY A 137 10.39 11.38 -1.52
CA GLY A 137 9.56 10.91 -2.63
C GLY A 137 10.33 10.40 -3.83
N PHE A 138 11.52 10.96 -4.12
CA PHE A 138 12.31 10.49 -5.25
C PHE A 138 12.97 9.13 -4.98
N SER A 139 13.48 8.93 -3.78
CA SER A 139 14.00 7.64 -3.31
C SER A 139 12.90 6.58 -3.30
N LEU A 140 11.72 6.92 -2.79
CA LEU A 140 10.53 6.05 -2.82
C LEU A 140 10.12 5.69 -4.26
N PHE A 141 10.13 6.67 -5.18
CA PHE A 141 9.84 6.41 -6.58
C PHE A 141 10.84 5.44 -7.22
N ASN A 142 12.14 5.60 -6.95
CA ASN A 142 13.17 4.69 -7.46
C ASN A 142 12.98 3.26 -6.94
N LEU A 143 12.70 3.11 -5.64
CA LEU A 143 12.43 1.82 -5.01
C LEU A 143 11.21 1.13 -5.64
N LEU A 144 10.07 1.80 -5.63
CA LEU A 144 8.81 1.24 -6.15
C LEU A 144 8.86 0.99 -7.65
N SER A 145 9.68 1.76 -8.41
CA SER A 145 9.93 1.52 -9.83
C SER A 145 10.56 0.15 -10.11
N LYS A 146 11.31 -0.42 -9.16
CA LYS A 146 11.87 -1.77 -9.27
C LYS A 146 10.82 -2.84 -8.93
N ARG A 147 9.99 -2.58 -7.90
CA ARG A 147 8.91 -3.49 -7.50
C ARG A 147 7.82 -3.60 -8.55
N GLN A 148 7.55 -2.47 -9.24
CA GLN A 148 6.51 -2.33 -10.26
C GLN A 148 7.12 -1.76 -11.54
N ASP A 149 7.80 -2.61 -12.32
CA ASP A 149 8.37 -2.21 -13.60
C ASP A 149 7.30 -2.11 -14.68
N THR A 150 6.88 -0.88 -14.99
CA THR A 150 5.83 -0.56 -15.96
C THR A 150 6.30 0.47 -16.99
N GLU A 151 5.62 0.49 -18.13
CA GLU A 151 5.97 1.41 -19.24
C GLU A 151 5.70 2.88 -18.89
N PHE A 152 4.69 3.17 -18.06
CA PHE A 152 4.21 4.54 -17.80
C PHE A 152 4.53 5.01 -16.38
N LYS A 153 5.77 4.79 -15.93
CA LYS A 153 6.24 5.38 -14.67
C LYS A 153 6.29 6.88 -14.76
N ALA A 154 5.86 7.59 -13.71
CA ALA A 154 5.95 9.04 -13.66
C ALA A 154 6.32 9.53 -12.25
N TYR A 155 7.19 10.53 -12.18
CA TYR A 155 7.51 11.28 -10.99
C TYR A 155 7.40 12.77 -11.29
N ILE A 156 6.57 13.48 -10.56
CA ILE A 156 6.36 14.92 -10.72
C ILE A 156 6.21 15.54 -9.34
N LYS A 157 7.05 16.52 -9.02
CA LYS A 157 6.98 17.31 -7.79
C LYS A 157 6.66 18.76 -8.14
N ASP A 158 5.63 19.30 -7.52
CA ASP A 158 5.20 20.69 -7.62
C ASP A 158 4.96 21.25 -6.20
N GLU A 159 4.71 22.54 -6.07
CA GLU A 159 4.41 23.17 -4.78
C GLU A 159 3.24 22.46 -4.08
N GLY A 160 3.52 21.90 -2.90
CA GLY A 160 2.54 21.21 -2.07
C GLY A 160 2.00 19.88 -2.60
N ARG A 161 2.56 19.36 -3.73
CA ARG A 161 2.09 18.11 -4.36
C ARG A 161 3.22 17.31 -4.98
N GLU A 162 3.24 16.01 -4.71
CA GLU A 162 4.20 15.08 -5.30
C GLU A 162 3.46 13.83 -5.82
N ILE A 163 3.72 13.44 -7.06
CA ILE A 163 3.05 12.33 -7.74
C ILE A 163 4.06 11.26 -8.11
N LEU A 164 3.81 10.03 -7.64
CA LEU A 164 4.58 8.84 -7.97
C LEU A 164 3.63 7.83 -8.63
N SER A 165 3.75 7.64 -9.94
CA SER A 165 2.86 6.76 -10.70
C SER A 165 3.62 5.58 -11.29
N PHE A 166 3.02 4.38 -11.20
CA PHE A 166 3.55 3.11 -11.71
C PHE A 166 2.50 2.43 -12.60
N SER A 167 1.84 3.22 -13.43
CA SER A 167 0.73 2.75 -14.25
C SER A 167 1.18 1.76 -15.34
N PRO A 168 0.48 0.63 -15.49
CA PRO A 168 0.66 -0.27 -16.63
C PRO A 168 -0.22 0.11 -17.83
N GLU A 169 -1.24 0.97 -17.65
CA GLU A 169 -2.33 1.15 -18.60
C GLU A 169 -2.15 2.36 -19.50
N LEU A 170 -2.21 2.14 -20.82
CA LEU A 170 -2.23 3.20 -21.82
C LEU A 170 -3.64 3.79 -21.92
N PHE A 171 -3.81 5.06 -21.59
CA PHE A 171 -5.05 5.80 -21.86
C PHE A 171 -5.19 6.05 -23.36
N PHE A 172 -4.27 6.82 -23.95
CA PHE A 172 -4.11 6.92 -25.40
C PHE A 172 -2.70 7.34 -25.78
N LYS A 173 -2.32 7.02 -27.03
CA LYS A 173 -1.14 7.58 -27.68
C LYS A 173 -1.47 8.08 -29.07
N ILE A 174 -0.80 9.17 -29.47
CA ILE A 174 -0.92 9.77 -30.79
C ILE A 174 0.46 9.83 -31.42
N HIS A 175 0.53 9.41 -32.67
CA HIS A 175 1.69 9.65 -33.52
C HIS A 175 1.21 10.18 -34.88
N LYS A 176 1.59 11.42 -35.19
CA LYS A 176 1.01 12.20 -36.29
C LYS A 176 -0.52 12.31 -36.06
N ARG A 177 -1.34 11.72 -36.90
CA ARG A 177 -2.81 11.70 -36.76
C ARG A 177 -3.37 10.35 -36.34
N LYS A 178 -2.53 9.36 -36.07
CA LYS A 178 -2.95 8.06 -35.63
C LYS A 178 -3.10 8.03 -34.12
N ILE A 179 -4.32 7.83 -33.64
CA ILE A 179 -4.63 7.61 -32.23
C ILE A 179 -4.77 6.11 -31.93
N ILE A 180 -4.29 5.69 -30.75
CA ILE A 180 -4.38 4.32 -30.26
C ILE A 180 -4.78 4.36 -28.79
N THR A 181 -5.79 3.55 -28.39
CA THR A 181 -6.11 3.24 -27.00
C THR A 181 -5.91 1.73 -26.76
N GLN A 182 -5.57 1.37 -25.53
CA GLN A 182 -5.29 -0.03 -25.20
C GLN A 182 -5.80 -0.38 -23.80
N PRO A 183 -7.11 -0.61 -23.66
CA PRO A 183 -7.67 -1.04 -22.39
C PRO A 183 -7.14 -2.41 -21.98
N MET A 184 -7.03 -2.60 -20.68
CA MET A 184 -6.51 -3.82 -20.06
C MET A 184 -7.57 -4.38 -19.13
N LYS A 185 -7.91 -5.66 -19.29
CA LYS A 185 -8.81 -6.41 -18.41
C LYS A 185 -8.33 -7.84 -18.30
N GLY A 186 -8.50 -8.42 -17.12
CA GLY A 186 -8.04 -9.77 -16.86
C GLY A 186 -6.54 -9.88 -16.64
N THR A 187 -6.15 -10.50 -15.55
CA THR A 187 -4.76 -10.74 -15.16
C THR A 187 -4.63 -12.16 -14.63
N SER A 188 -3.56 -12.84 -15.01
CA SER A 188 -3.22 -14.16 -14.50
C SER A 188 -1.74 -14.19 -14.09
N ALA A 189 -1.41 -14.89 -13.02
CA ALA A 189 -0.04 -15.00 -12.54
C ALA A 189 0.84 -15.81 -13.51
N ARG A 190 2.13 -15.47 -13.57
CA ARG A 190 3.15 -16.31 -14.20
C ARG A 190 3.48 -17.48 -13.29
N SER A 191 3.89 -18.60 -13.88
CA SER A 191 4.42 -19.75 -13.14
C SER A 191 5.83 -20.08 -13.61
N LYS A 192 6.66 -20.60 -12.68
CA LYS A 192 7.97 -21.19 -13.04
C LYS A 192 7.81 -22.51 -13.79
N ASP A 193 6.74 -23.25 -13.52
CA ASP A 193 6.34 -24.42 -14.29
C ASP A 193 5.73 -23.96 -15.63
N LEU A 194 6.37 -24.33 -16.73
CA LEU A 194 5.96 -23.95 -18.08
C LEU A 194 4.57 -24.47 -18.47
N ASN A 195 4.17 -25.63 -17.96
CA ASN A 195 2.84 -26.20 -18.22
C ASN A 195 1.76 -25.41 -17.49
N GLN A 196 2.00 -25.08 -16.22
CA GLN A 196 1.10 -24.23 -15.45
C GLN A 196 1.04 -22.80 -16.02
N ASP A 197 2.16 -22.25 -16.49
CA ASP A 197 2.21 -20.92 -17.13
C ASP A 197 1.35 -20.88 -18.41
N LYS A 198 1.44 -21.94 -19.24
CA LYS A 198 0.57 -22.10 -20.41
C LYS A 198 -0.91 -22.23 -20.02
N LYS A 199 -1.24 -23.02 -18.99
CA LYS A 199 -2.62 -23.15 -18.47
C LYS A 199 -3.17 -21.80 -18.00
N ASN A 200 -2.40 -21.04 -17.24
CA ASN A 200 -2.77 -19.71 -16.76
C ASN A 200 -3.04 -18.74 -17.93
N LYS A 201 -2.22 -18.79 -18.97
CA LYS A 201 -2.42 -17.98 -20.18
C LYS A 201 -3.67 -18.39 -20.96
N LEU A 202 -3.90 -19.70 -21.13
CA LEU A 202 -5.09 -20.24 -21.81
C LEU A 202 -6.37 -19.95 -21.04
N PHE A 203 -6.34 -20.07 -19.71
CA PHE A 203 -7.46 -19.68 -18.85
C PHE A 203 -7.87 -18.24 -19.14
N LEU A 204 -6.92 -17.31 -19.11
CA LEU A 204 -7.19 -15.91 -19.37
C LEU A 204 -7.78 -15.64 -20.77
N GLN A 205 -7.45 -16.47 -21.77
CA GLN A 205 -8.00 -16.38 -23.12
C GLN A 205 -9.44 -16.87 -23.24
N LYS A 206 -9.87 -17.76 -22.34
CA LYS A 206 -11.17 -18.45 -22.44
C LYS A 206 -12.16 -18.04 -21.35
N ASP A 207 -11.70 -17.28 -20.33
CA ASP A 207 -12.53 -16.87 -19.22
C ASP A 207 -13.61 -15.89 -19.66
N VAL A 208 -14.87 -16.33 -19.63
CA VAL A 208 -16.03 -15.61 -20.14
C VAL A 208 -16.22 -14.26 -19.43
N LYS A 209 -15.96 -14.19 -18.12
CA LYS A 209 -16.05 -12.94 -17.33
C LYS A 209 -15.08 -11.89 -17.88
N ASN A 210 -13.79 -12.25 -17.99
CA ASN A 210 -12.75 -11.33 -18.50
C ASN A 210 -13.00 -10.93 -19.96
N LEU A 211 -13.50 -11.83 -20.80
CA LEU A 211 -13.84 -11.54 -22.19
C LEU A 211 -15.01 -10.54 -22.26
N SER A 212 -16.08 -10.77 -21.53
CA SER A 212 -17.26 -9.90 -21.50
C SER A 212 -16.94 -8.49 -21.01
N GLU A 213 -16.17 -8.37 -19.90
CA GLU A 213 -15.72 -7.09 -19.38
C GLU A 213 -14.83 -6.35 -20.40
N ASN A 214 -13.96 -7.07 -21.10
CA ASN A 214 -13.08 -6.49 -22.11
C ASN A 214 -13.89 -5.94 -23.29
N VAL A 215 -14.88 -6.70 -23.81
CA VAL A 215 -15.75 -6.28 -24.91
C VAL A 215 -16.52 -5.02 -24.53
N MET A 216 -17.11 -4.97 -23.34
CA MET A 216 -17.88 -3.80 -22.86
C MET A 216 -17.02 -2.52 -22.88
N ILE A 217 -15.79 -2.58 -22.38
CA ILE A 217 -14.88 -1.43 -22.37
C ILE A 217 -14.40 -1.07 -23.78
N VAL A 218 -14.17 -2.07 -24.62
CA VAL A 218 -13.83 -1.85 -26.04
C VAL A 218 -14.95 -1.11 -26.76
N ASP A 219 -16.20 -1.51 -26.59
CA ASP A 219 -17.33 -0.85 -27.24
C ASP A 219 -17.52 0.59 -26.76
N LEU A 220 -17.39 0.82 -25.45
CA LEU A 220 -17.40 2.18 -24.91
C LEU A 220 -16.31 3.05 -25.56
N LEU A 221 -15.08 2.56 -25.65
CA LEU A 221 -13.97 3.30 -26.26
C LEU A 221 -14.12 3.46 -27.78
N ARG A 222 -14.70 2.47 -28.48
CA ARG A 222 -15.02 2.58 -29.91
C ARG A 222 -16.04 3.70 -30.14
N ASN A 223 -17.09 3.76 -29.34
CA ASN A 223 -18.08 4.83 -29.40
C ASN A 223 -17.43 6.21 -29.15
N ASP A 224 -16.59 6.34 -28.12
CA ASP A 224 -15.91 7.60 -27.81
C ASP A 224 -14.93 8.03 -28.92
N LEU A 225 -14.14 7.09 -29.45
CA LEU A 225 -13.21 7.35 -30.56
C LEU A 225 -13.91 7.68 -31.86
N SER A 226 -15.09 7.12 -32.15
CA SER A 226 -15.82 7.36 -33.39
C SER A 226 -16.10 8.84 -33.64
N LYS A 227 -16.29 9.62 -32.57
CA LYS A 227 -16.50 11.08 -32.60
C LYS A 227 -15.29 11.86 -33.12
N LEU A 228 -14.09 11.30 -32.95
CA LEU A 228 -12.81 11.96 -33.20
C LEU A 228 -12.11 11.57 -34.51
N ILE A 229 -12.42 10.39 -35.03
CA ILE A 229 -11.68 9.78 -36.13
C ILE A 229 -12.41 9.90 -37.47
N VAL A 230 -11.67 9.75 -38.55
CA VAL A 230 -12.19 9.68 -39.91
C VAL A 230 -13.04 8.41 -40.05
N LYS A 231 -14.21 8.52 -40.69
CA LYS A 231 -15.10 7.39 -40.97
C LYS A 231 -14.32 6.23 -41.60
N ASN A 232 -14.63 5.01 -41.22
CA ASN A 232 -13.99 3.76 -41.68
C ASN A 232 -12.48 3.62 -41.37
N SER A 233 -11.88 4.51 -40.57
CA SER A 233 -10.47 4.39 -40.19
C SER A 233 -10.25 3.55 -38.91
N MET A 234 -11.32 3.13 -38.23
CA MET A 234 -11.24 2.35 -37.01
C MET A 234 -10.79 0.91 -37.29
N LYS A 235 -9.79 0.46 -36.52
CA LYS A 235 -9.35 -0.94 -36.52
C LYS A 235 -9.24 -1.41 -35.07
N THR A 236 -9.80 -2.60 -34.78
CA THR A 236 -9.80 -3.19 -33.45
C THR A 236 -9.11 -4.55 -33.48
N LYS A 237 -8.27 -4.83 -32.48
CA LYS A 237 -7.75 -6.18 -32.20
C LYS A 237 -8.13 -6.52 -30.77
N LEU A 238 -8.92 -7.59 -30.59
CA LEU A 238 -9.42 -8.04 -29.29
C LEU A 238 -8.49 -9.08 -28.67
N PHE A 239 -8.54 -9.19 -27.35
CA PHE A 239 -8.07 -10.32 -26.52
C PHE A 239 -6.62 -10.68 -26.73
N LYS A 240 -5.72 -9.71 -26.92
CA LYS A 240 -4.30 -9.98 -27.02
C LYS A 240 -3.73 -10.21 -25.62
N ILE A 241 -3.14 -11.40 -25.39
CA ILE A 241 -2.42 -11.65 -24.15
C ILE A 241 -0.99 -11.10 -24.27
N GLN A 242 -0.63 -10.24 -23.34
CA GLN A 242 0.74 -9.76 -23.12
C GLN A 242 1.32 -10.45 -21.89
N SER A 243 2.50 -11.04 -22.03
CA SER A 243 3.21 -11.69 -20.93
C SER A 243 4.28 -10.73 -20.40
N TYR A 244 4.22 -10.44 -19.12
CA TYR A 244 5.20 -9.68 -18.36
C TYR A 244 6.01 -10.62 -17.45
N PRO A 245 7.08 -10.19 -16.82
CA PRO A 245 7.87 -11.06 -15.94
C PRO A 245 7.07 -11.74 -14.83
N THR A 246 6.05 -11.08 -14.28
CA THR A 246 5.27 -11.55 -13.12
C THR A 246 3.83 -11.95 -13.43
N LEU A 247 3.29 -11.56 -14.61
CA LEU A 247 1.89 -11.79 -14.94
C LEU A 247 1.63 -11.85 -16.45
N HIS A 248 0.53 -12.51 -16.81
CA HIS A 248 -0.14 -12.39 -18.11
C HIS A 248 -1.27 -11.40 -18.00
N GLN A 249 -1.49 -10.59 -19.03
CA GLN A 249 -2.56 -9.60 -19.06
C GLN A 249 -3.27 -9.57 -20.41
N MET A 250 -4.59 -9.56 -20.37
CA MET A 250 -5.40 -9.42 -21.58
C MET A 250 -5.56 -7.94 -21.93
N THR A 251 -5.29 -7.60 -23.18
CA THR A 251 -5.43 -6.26 -23.73
C THR A 251 -6.16 -6.27 -25.05
N SER A 252 -6.90 -5.21 -25.32
CA SER A 252 -7.47 -4.96 -26.65
C SER A 252 -6.90 -3.66 -27.21
N ILE A 253 -6.76 -3.56 -28.51
CA ILE A 253 -6.17 -2.40 -29.18
C ILE A 253 -7.21 -1.80 -30.11
N ILE A 254 -7.52 -0.52 -29.93
CA ILE A 254 -8.39 0.24 -30.81
C ILE A 254 -7.56 1.38 -31.39
N LYS A 255 -7.59 1.53 -32.71
CA LYS A 255 -6.84 2.57 -33.42
C LYS A 255 -7.65 3.21 -34.52
N GLY A 256 -7.38 4.49 -34.78
CA GLY A 256 -8.04 5.24 -35.86
C GLY A 256 -7.18 6.42 -36.32
N LYS A 257 -7.61 7.08 -37.41
CA LYS A 257 -6.98 8.30 -37.93
C LYS A 257 -7.82 9.50 -37.49
N LEU A 258 -7.27 10.40 -36.67
CA LEU A 258 -7.95 11.63 -36.22
C LEU A 258 -8.37 12.50 -37.42
N LYS A 259 -9.53 13.15 -37.35
CA LYS A 259 -9.94 14.21 -38.26
C LYS A 259 -8.92 15.35 -38.22
N LYS A 260 -8.88 16.21 -39.27
CA LYS A 260 -7.83 17.26 -39.40
C LYS A 260 -7.88 18.27 -38.26
N ASP A 261 -9.09 18.64 -37.80
CA ASP A 261 -9.32 19.78 -36.91
C ASP A 261 -9.50 19.38 -35.43
N ILE A 262 -9.12 18.15 -35.08
CA ILE A 262 -9.23 17.66 -33.70
C ILE A 262 -8.03 18.16 -32.87
N ASP A 263 -8.33 18.91 -31.83
CA ASP A 263 -7.37 19.35 -30.81
C ASP A 263 -7.38 18.45 -29.57
N TYR A 264 -6.41 18.66 -28.66
CA TYR A 264 -6.31 17.88 -27.43
C TYR A 264 -7.50 18.09 -26.49
N PHE A 265 -8.12 19.29 -26.45
CA PHE A 265 -9.31 19.50 -25.62
C PHE A 265 -10.47 18.62 -26.09
N GLN A 266 -10.68 18.50 -27.39
CA GLN A 266 -11.71 17.64 -27.98
C GLN A 266 -11.44 16.16 -27.71
N ILE A 267 -10.15 15.74 -27.75
CA ILE A 267 -9.75 14.37 -27.42
C ILE A 267 -10.10 14.06 -25.96
N PHE A 268 -9.71 14.92 -25.03
CA PHE A 268 -10.04 14.73 -23.61
C PHE A 268 -11.56 14.80 -23.39
N LYS A 269 -12.28 15.70 -24.04
CA LYS A 269 -13.75 15.79 -23.93
C LYS A 269 -14.43 14.49 -24.34
N ALA A 270 -13.92 13.78 -25.34
CA ALA A 270 -14.53 12.53 -25.81
C ALA A 270 -14.14 11.31 -24.95
N LEU A 271 -12.85 11.22 -24.55
CA LEU A 271 -12.30 10.02 -23.93
C LEU A 271 -12.28 10.05 -22.40
N PHE A 272 -12.21 11.24 -21.78
CA PHE A 272 -12.01 11.40 -20.35
C PHE A 272 -13.31 11.49 -19.54
N PRO A 273 -13.39 10.89 -18.34
CA PRO A 273 -12.43 9.92 -17.79
C PRO A 273 -12.40 8.62 -18.58
N CYS A 274 -11.31 7.84 -18.41
CA CYS A 274 -11.17 6.56 -19.09
C CYS A 274 -12.31 5.59 -18.67
N GLY A 275 -12.92 4.90 -19.62
CA GLY A 275 -14.03 3.99 -19.35
C GLY A 275 -13.66 2.82 -18.44
N SER A 276 -12.41 2.32 -18.53
CA SER A 276 -11.91 1.19 -17.72
C SER A 276 -11.90 1.47 -16.22
N ILE A 277 -11.81 2.76 -15.82
CA ILE A 277 -11.72 3.20 -14.41
C ILE A 277 -12.95 4.00 -13.95
N THR A 278 -14.00 4.06 -14.78
CA THR A 278 -15.32 4.61 -14.44
C THR A 278 -16.39 3.54 -14.53
N GLY A 279 -16.88 3.25 -15.71
CA GLY A 279 -17.89 2.25 -16.03
C GLY A 279 -18.76 2.67 -17.20
N ALA A 280 -19.88 1.97 -17.38
CA ALA A 280 -20.80 2.15 -18.49
C ALA A 280 -22.27 2.06 -18.02
N PRO A 281 -23.14 3.02 -18.41
CA PRO A 281 -22.91 4.24 -19.19
C PRO A 281 -22.09 5.29 -18.42
N LYS A 282 -21.12 5.94 -19.07
CA LYS A 282 -20.09 6.77 -18.42
C LYS A 282 -20.68 7.87 -17.51
N LEU A 283 -21.61 8.66 -18.00
CA LEU A 283 -22.16 9.82 -17.26
C LEU A 283 -22.93 9.40 -16.01
N GLU A 284 -23.77 8.40 -16.12
CA GLU A 284 -24.55 7.92 -14.98
C GLU A 284 -23.66 7.22 -13.95
N THR A 285 -22.66 6.49 -14.43
CA THR A 285 -21.70 5.84 -13.53
C THR A 285 -20.85 6.86 -12.76
N ILE A 286 -20.48 8.00 -13.37
CA ILE A 286 -19.76 9.08 -12.67
C ILE A 286 -20.60 9.63 -11.51
N LYS A 287 -21.91 9.87 -11.73
CA LYS A 287 -22.81 10.33 -10.66
C LYS A 287 -22.89 9.32 -9.52
N LEU A 288 -23.07 8.04 -9.87
CA LEU A 288 -23.12 6.97 -8.89
C LEU A 288 -21.82 6.88 -8.07
N ILE A 289 -20.65 7.04 -8.71
CA ILE A 289 -19.35 7.09 -8.02
C ILE A 289 -19.29 8.29 -7.07
N GLU A 290 -19.75 9.48 -7.47
CA GLU A 290 -19.78 10.66 -6.59
C GLU A 290 -20.69 10.44 -5.37
N GLU A 291 -21.86 9.82 -5.56
CA GLU A 291 -22.79 9.47 -4.49
C GLU A 291 -22.16 8.51 -3.46
N LEU A 292 -21.43 7.49 -3.93
CA LEU A 292 -20.92 6.40 -3.11
C LEU A 292 -19.59 6.71 -2.42
N GLU A 293 -18.65 7.32 -3.14
CA GLU A 293 -17.31 7.55 -2.62
C GLU A 293 -17.20 8.80 -1.74
N ALA A 294 -18.05 9.80 -1.96
CA ALA A 294 -18.13 11.06 -1.20
C ALA A 294 -16.76 11.76 -0.97
N ARG A 295 -15.80 11.54 -1.89
CA ARG A 295 -14.45 12.08 -1.85
C ARG A 295 -13.93 12.42 -3.24
N LYS A 296 -12.90 13.27 -3.30
CA LYS A 296 -12.16 13.48 -4.54
C LYS A 296 -11.19 12.32 -4.77
N ARG A 297 -11.09 11.89 -6.03
CA ARG A 297 -10.08 10.90 -6.45
C ARG A 297 -8.70 11.53 -6.70
N GLY A 298 -8.64 12.85 -6.98
CA GLY A 298 -7.43 13.57 -7.32
C GLY A 298 -6.79 13.06 -8.60
N ILE A 299 -5.48 12.82 -8.57
CA ILE A 299 -4.80 12.24 -9.74
C ILE A 299 -5.20 10.79 -10.00
N TYR A 300 -5.62 10.05 -8.97
CA TYR A 300 -6.02 8.66 -9.13
C TYR A 300 -7.24 8.55 -10.07
N CYS A 301 -7.17 7.62 -11.04
CA CYS A 301 -8.14 7.52 -12.13
C CYS A 301 -8.15 8.73 -13.11
N GLY A 302 -7.22 9.65 -12.97
CA GLY A 302 -6.95 10.70 -13.93
C GLY A 302 -6.02 10.24 -15.06
N ALA A 303 -5.24 11.17 -15.62
CA ALA A 303 -4.29 10.84 -16.68
C ALA A 303 -2.96 11.60 -16.50
N ILE A 304 -1.86 10.93 -16.79
CA ILE A 304 -0.51 11.50 -16.79
C ILE A 304 0.11 11.26 -18.16
N GLY A 305 0.71 12.31 -18.76
CA GLY A 305 1.28 12.13 -20.08
C GLY A 305 2.25 13.20 -20.52
N CYS A 306 2.74 13.05 -21.75
CA CYS A 306 3.63 14.00 -22.38
C CYS A 306 3.17 14.30 -23.81
N ILE A 307 3.17 15.59 -24.15
CA ILE A 307 2.91 16.11 -25.50
C ILE A 307 4.19 16.76 -26.03
N HIS A 308 4.68 16.31 -27.18
CA HIS A 308 5.80 16.94 -27.88
C HIS A 308 5.76 16.64 -29.37
N LYS A 309 5.91 17.67 -30.18
CA LYS A 309 5.84 17.57 -31.65
C LYS A 309 4.58 16.84 -32.11
N ASN A 310 4.74 15.82 -32.95
CA ASN A 310 3.67 15.02 -33.49
C ASN A 310 3.38 13.75 -32.66
N LYS A 311 3.85 13.71 -31.40
CA LYS A 311 3.72 12.56 -30.50
C LYS A 311 3.12 13.00 -29.19
N SER A 312 2.15 12.23 -28.71
CA SER A 312 1.70 12.29 -27.33
C SER A 312 1.44 10.89 -26.80
N LYS A 313 1.61 10.73 -25.49
CA LYS A 313 1.35 9.48 -24.81
C LYS A 313 0.82 9.81 -23.42
N PHE A 314 -0.32 9.21 -23.05
CA PHE A 314 -0.97 9.36 -21.76
C PHE A 314 -1.27 7.99 -21.16
N SER A 315 -1.00 7.83 -19.88
CA SER A 315 -1.43 6.68 -19.07
C SER A 315 -2.67 7.03 -18.26
N VAL A 316 -3.44 6.01 -17.90
CA VAL A 316 -4.42 6.09 -16.82
C VAL A 316 -3.65 6.14 -15.50
N ALA A 317 -3.93 7.11 -14.64
CA ALA A 317 -3.21 7.26 -13.37
C ALA A 317 -3.76 6.27 -12.31
N ILE A 318 -3.39 5.00 -12.46
CA ILE A 318 -3.61 3.93 -11.48
C ILE A 318 -2.26 3.46 -10.94
N ARG A 319 -2.24 2.76 -9.80
CA ARG A 319 -1.02 2.46 -9.06
C ARG A 319 -0.18 3.73 -8.85
N THR A 320 -0.87 4.75 -8.37
CA THR A 320 -0.35 6.11 -8.26
C THR A 320 -0.50 6.58 -6.82
N LEU A 321 0.60 7.09 -6.29
CA LEU A 321 0.64 7.77 -5.00
C LEU A 321 0.59 9.27 -5.23
N GLU A 322 -0.18 9.96 -4.42
CA GLU A 322 -0.21 11.40 -4.32
C GLU A 322 0.19 11.82 -2.92
N LYS A 323 1.23 12.64 -2.78
CA LYS A 323 1.64 13.23 -1.51
C LYS A 323 1.22 14.69 -1.49
N LYS A 324 0.50 15.10 -0.46
CA LYS A 324 0.26 16.47 -0.02
C LYS A 324 0.90 16.66 1.36
N GLN A 325 0.23 16.28 2.42
CA GLN A 325 0.81 16.18 3.77
C GLN A 325 1.43 14.79 3.99
N ASP A 326 0.71 13.75 3.56
CA ASP A 326 1.11 12.35 3.58
C ASP A 326 0.89 11.71 2.20
N TYR A 327 1.30 10.45 2.05
CA TYR A 327 1.02 9.69 0.84
C TYR A 327 -0.39 9.11 0.87
N GLN A 328 -1.20 9.51 -0.09
CA GLN A 328 -2.46 8.84 -0.41
C GLN A 328 -2.24 7.82 -1.50
N TYR A 329 -2.68 6.59 -1.27
CA TYR A 329 -2.76 5.54 -2.29
C TYR A 329 -4.19 5.06 -2.42
N SER A 330 -4.65 4.96 -3.67
CA SER A 330 -6.02 4.54 -3.96
C SER A 330 -6.02 3.27 -4.81
N VAL A 331 -6.98 2.40 -4.53
CA VAL A 331 -7.24 1.15 -5.25
C VAL A 331 -8.73 1.04 -5.58
N GLY A 332 -9.06 0.30 -6.61
CA GLY A 332 -10.44 0.07 -7.00
C GLY A 332 -10.59 -1.19 -7.84
N SER A 333 -11.80 -1.70 -7.90
CA SER A 333 -12.19 -2.82 -8.75
C SER A 333 -13.42 -2.50 -9.58
N GLY A 334 -13.53 -3.15 -10.72
CA GLY A 334 -14.63 -2.95 -11.67
C GLY A 334 -15.78 -3.89 -11.37
N LEU A 335 -16.77 -3.44 -10.62
CA LEU A 335 -17.93 -4.24 -10.23
C LEU A 335 -18.89 -4.43 -11.39
N VAL A 336 -19.25 -5.68 -11.65
CA VAL A 336 -20.25 -6.10 -12.62
C VAL A 336 -21.33 -6.96 -11.93
N TRP A 337 -22.34 -7.41 -12.69
CA TRP A 337 -23.41 -8.24 -12.14
C TRP A 337 -22.91 -9.47 -11.38
N ASP A 338 -21.93 -10.18 -11.92
CA ASP A 338 -21.40 -11.43 -11.35
C ASP A 338 -20.29 -11.22 -10.31
N SER A 339 -19.95 -9.96 -9.95
CA SER A 339 -18.93 -9.67 -8.93
C SER A 339 -19.34 -10.20 -7.56
N LYS A 340 -18.39 -10.84 -6.87
CA LYS A 340 -18.51 -11.33 -5.48
C LYS A 340 -17.63 -10.51 -4.56
N LEU A 341 -18.15 -10.13 -3.40
CA LEU A 341 -17.48 -9.24 -2.45
C LEU A 341 -16.08 -9.72 -2.08
N GLU A 342 -15.93 -11.01 -1.74
CA GLU A 342 -14.65 -11.59 -1.31
C GLU A 342 -13.59 -11.57 -2.41
N GLU A 343 -14.01 -11.76 -3.68
CA GLU A 343 -13.11 -11.71 -4.84
C GLU A 343 -12.61 -10.28 -5.08
N GLU A 344 -13.52 -9.30 -4.98
CA GLU A 344 -13.19 -7.89 -5.17
C GLU A 344 -12.30 -7.35 -4.03
N ILE A 345 -12.54 -7.75 -2.77
CA ILE A 345 -11.66 -7.42 -1.64
C ILE A 345 -10.26 -7.96 -1.89
N LYS A 346 -10.13 -9.25 -2.28
CA LYS A 346 -8.83 -9.85 -2.61
C LYS A 346 -8.12 -9.10 -3.75
N GLU A 347 -8.87 -8.62 -4.74
CA GLU A 347 -8.31 -7.81 -5.83
C GLU A 347 -7.78 -6.46 -5.34
N LEU A 348 -8.50 -5.77 -4.43
CA LEU A 348 -8.03 -4.53 -3.82
C LEU A 348 -6.73 -4.76 -3.04
N GLU A 349 -6.68 -5.81 -2.23
CA GLU A 349 -5.50 -6.18 -1.46
C GLU A 349 -4.30 -6.51 -2.35
N LEU A 350 -4.50 -7.29 -3.42
CA LEU A 350 -3.45 -7.60 -4.38
C LEU A 350 -2.86 -6.33 -5.02
N LYS A 351 -3.69 -5.32 -5.27
CA LYS A 351 -3.25 -4.04 -5.82
C LYS A 351 -2.41 -3.21 -4.85
N THR A 352 -2.44 -3.49 -3.55
CA THR A 352 -1.60 -2.82 -2.55
C THR A 352 -0.25 -3.49 -2.34
N GLN A 353 -0.10 -4.75 -2.76
CA GLN A 353 1.08 -5.58 -2.43
C GLN A 353 2.41 -5.01 -2.91
N PHE A 354 2.44 -4.24 -4.01
CA PHE A 354 3.70 -3.68 -4.50
C PHE A 354 4.30 -2.61 -3.57
N LEU A 355 3.50 -2.02 -2.69
CA LEU A 355 3.96 -1.11 -1.65
C LEU A 355 4.71 -1.87 -0.54
N MET A 356 4.36 -3.14 -0.33
CA MET A 356 4.93 -3.95 0.75
C MET A 356 6.28 -4.55 0.34
N PRO A 357 7.21 -4.74 1.27
CA PRO A 357 8.42 -5.49 1.01
C PRO A 357 8.07 -6.91 0.53
N LYS A 358 8.91 -7.48 -0.33
CA LYS A 358 8.73 -8.86 -0.82
C LYS A 358 8.68 -9.89 0.29
N ASN A 359 9.37 -9.62 1.40
CA ASN A 359 9.52 -10.52 2.55
C ASN A 359 8.76 -10.03 3.79
N PHE A 360 7.52 -9.49 3.61
CA PHE A 360 6.68 -9.14 4.75
C PHE A 360 6.15 -10.40 5.44
N TYR A 361 6.46 -10.57 6.72
CA TYR A 361 6.02 -11.68 7.53
C TYR A 361 5.67 -11.24 8.95
N LEU A 362 4.83 -12.03 9.62
CA LEU A 362 4.59 -11.96 11.04
C LEU A 362 5.52 -12.97 11.75
N PHE A 363 5.89 -12.68 12.98
CA PHE A 363 6.69 -13.62 13.74
C PHE A 363 6.39 -13.58 15.23
N GLU A 364 6.69 -14.69 15.89
CA GLU A 364 6.73 -14.81 17.35
C GLU A 364 8.09 -15.32 17.80
N THR A 365 8.44 -14.95 19.03
CA THR A 365 9.69 -15.39 19.67
C THR A 365 9.31 -16.00 21.01
N MET A 366 9.62 -17.29 21.21
CA MET A 366 9.08 -18.10 22.29
C MET A 366 10.21 -18.81 23.03
N TYR A 367 10.12 -18.82 24.36
CA TYR A 367 11.07 -19.55 25.20
C TYR A 367 10.66 -21.03 25.31
N TYR A 368 11.62 -21.90 24.97
CA TYR A 368 11.48 -23.35 25.06
C TYR A 368 12.37 -23.91 26.17
N LYS A 369 11.81 -24.85 26.95
CA LYS A 369 12.52 -25.59 27.98
C LYS A 369 11.99 -27.02 28.12
N LYS A 370 12.88 -28.02 27.96
CA LYS A 370 12.60 -29.44 28.19
C LYS A 370 11.26 -29.92 27.59
N GLY A 371 11.02 -29.71 26.31
CA GLY A 371 9.82 -30.16 25.59
C GLY A 371 8.58 -29.28 25.76
N LYS A 372 8.68 -28.10 26.39
CA LYS A 372 7.56 -27.19 26.61
C LYS A 372 7.91 -25.76 26.18
N ILE A 373 6.91 -25.01 25.76
CA ILE A 373 7.02 -23.60 25.37
C ILE A 373 6.23 -22.73 26.36
N LEU A 374 6.86 -21.69 26.88
CA LEU A 374 6.23 -20.72 27.76
C LEU A 374 5.29 -19.81 26.96
N PHE A 375 4.05 -19.62 27.43
CA PHE A 375 3.02 -18.79 26.81
C PHE A 375 2.71 -19.17 25.34
N PHE A 376 2.85 -20.45 24.96
CA PHE A 376 2.72 -20.86 23.56
C PHE A 376 1.34 -20.52 22.96
N LYS A 377 0.29 -20.75 23.71
CA LYS A 377 -1.08 -20.42 23.30
C LYS A 377 -1.25 -18.92 23.08
N GLU A 378 -0.77 -18.11 23.98
CA GLU A 378 -0.84 -16.65 23.94
C GLU A 378 -0.05 -16.09 22.75
N HIS A 379 1.12 -16.67 22.45
CA HIS A 379 1.90 -16.36 21.24
C HIS A 379 1.12 -16.70 19.95
N LEU A 380 0.50 -17.88 19.90
CA LEU A 380 -0.32 -18.27 18.75
C LEU A 380 -1.54 -17.36 18.60
N GLN A 381 -2.22 -17.00 19.67
CA GLN A 381 -3.36 -16.08 19.64
C GLN A 381 -2.96 -14.70 19.12
N ARG A 382 -1.82 -14.15 19.57
CA ARG A 382 -1.34 -12.84 19.11
C ARG A 382 -0.99 -12.83 17.61
N ILE A 383 -0.26 -13.85 17.12
CA ILE A 383 0.06 -13.92 15.68
C ILE A 383 -1.19 -14.14 14.83
N LEU A 384 -2.17 -14.95 15.30
CA LEU A 384 -3.45 -15.15 14.61
C LEU A 384 -4.29 -13.87 14.56
N ASN A 385 -4.36 -13.10 15.66
CA ASN A 385 -5.06 -11.82 15.68
C ASN A 385 -4.42 -10.81 14.73
N SER A 386 -3.08 -10.77 14.68
CA SER A 386 -2.35 -9.94 13.72
C SER A 386 -2.57 -10.42 12.29
N ALA A 387 -2.54 -11.72 12.07
CA ALA A 387 -2.76 -12.35 10.76
C ALA A 387 -4.15 -12.03 10.19
N LEU A 388 -5.19 -12.09 11.02
CA LEU A 388 -6.56 -11.73 10.63
C LEU A 388 -6.65 -10.26 10.22
N LYS A 389 -6.10 -9.34 11.03
CA LYS A 389 -6.11 -7.90 10.73
C LYS A 389 -5.32 -7.55 9.47
N LEU A 390 -4.23 -8.26 9.22
CA LEU A 390 -3.31 -8.00 8.10
C LEU A 390 -3.52 -8.95 6.90
N ASN A 391 -4.63 -9.71 6.91
CA ASN A 391 -5.06 -10.63 5.85
C ASN A 391 -4.01 -11.69 5.45
N PHE A 392 -3.45 -12.37 6.46
CA PHE A 392 -2.66 -13.57 6.26
C PHE A 392 -3.56 -14.80 6.24
N ASN A 393 -3.21 -15.80 5.45
CA ASN A 393 -3.85 -17.11 5.53
C ASN A 393 -3.40 -17.81 6.81
N THR A 394 -4.35 -18.28 7.63
CA THR A 394 -4.08 -18.89 8.93
C THR A 394 -4.49 -20.35 9.01
N GLN A 395 -5.12 -20.92 7.98
CA GLN A 395 -5.73 -22.25 8.02
C GLN A 395 -4.74 -23.33 8.43
N LYS A 396 -3.54 -23.33 7.84
CA LYS A 396 -2.49 -24.30 8.16
C LYS A 396 -2.02 -24.15 9.60
N LEU A 397 -1.75 -22.93 10.05
CA LEU A 397 -1.28 -22.65 11.40
C LEU A 397 -2.30 -23.09 12.46
N ILE A 398 -3.59 -22.79 12.23
CA ILE A 398 -4.68 -23.21 13.14
C ILE A 398 -4.77 -24.72 13.18
N LYS A 399 -4.76 -25.41 12.05
CA LYS A 399 -4.84 -26.87 11.97
C LYS A 399 -3.69 -27.55 12.71
N ASP A 400 -2.45 -27.09 12.45
CA ASP A 400 -1.26 -27.73 12.99
C ASP A 400 -1.09 -27.50 14.51
N PHE A 401 -1.68 -26.41 15.06
CA PHE A 401 -1.59 -26.06 16.49
C PHE A 401 -2.94 -26.07 17.22
N GLN A 402 -3.95 -26.75 16.69
CA GLN A 402 -5.30 -26.80 17.24
C GLN A 402 -5.31 -27.28 18.69
N GLU A 403 -4.49 -28.28 19.01
CA GLU A 403 -4.36 -28.81 20.37
C GLU A 403 -3.86 -27.74 21.35
N VAL A 404 -2.79 -27.01 20.99
CA VAL A 404 -2.24 -25.93 21.83
C VAL A 404 -3.27 -24.83 22.07
N LEU A 405 -4.03 -24.46 21.05
CA LEU A 405 -5.08 -23.44 21.14
C LEU A 405 -6.23 -23.83 22.05
N SER A 406 -6.47 -25.13 22.27
CA SER A 406 -7.51 -25.66 23.15
C SER A 406 -7.13 -25.69 24.64
N TYR A 407 -5.84 -25.61 25.00
CA TYR A 407 -5.40 -25.66 26.39
C TYR A 407 -5.99 -24.52 27.23
N LYS A 408 -6.21 -24.83 28.54
CA LYS A 408 -6.64 -23.83 29.53
C LYS A 408 -5.46 -23.46 30.43
N SER A 409 -5.15 -22.19 30.48
CA SER A 409 -4.21 -21.61 31.46
C SER A 409 -4.96 -21.16 32.72
N ASN A 410 -4.29 -21.19 33.85
CA ASN A 410 -4.86 -20.79 35.12
C ASN A 410 -4.08 -19.64 35.76
N LEU A 411 -4.58 -18.43 35.60
CA LEU A 411 -3.95 -17.23 36.16
C LEU A 411 -3.90 -17.24 37.70
N LYS A 412 -4.83 -17.95 38.37
CA LYS A 412 -4.87 -18.03 39.82
C LYS A 412 -3.64 -18.69 40.45
N GLU A 413 -2.90 -19.51 39.67
CA GLU A 413 -1.64 -20.11 40.11
C GLU A 413 -0.56 -19.09 40.47
N PHE A 414 -0.69 -17.84 40.01
CA PHE A 414 0.30 -16.79 40.14
C PHE A 414 -0.16 -15.59 40.97
N LYS A 415 -1.36 -15.65 41.56
CA LYS A 415 -1.80 -14.61 42.48
C LYS A 415 -0.90 -14.58 43.71
N ASN A 416 -0.64 -13.39 44.24
CA ASN A 416 0.16 -13.10 45.43
C ASN A 416 1.69 -13.30 45.33
N PHE A 417 2.24 -13.37 44.12
CA PHE A 417 3.69 -13.35 43.89
C PHE A 417 4.17 -11.94 43.59
N ASN A 418 5.34 -11.55 44.12
CA ASN A 418 6.08 -10.41 43.59
C ASN A 418 6.79 -10.79 42.29
N ILE A 419 7.30 -9.82 41.55
CA ILE A 419 7.91 -10.07 40.23
C ILE A 419 9.10 -11.04 40.31
N GLN A 420 9.93 -10.94 41.32
CA GLN A 420 11.10 -11.81 41.47
C GLN A 420 10.70 -13.27 41.69
N ALA A 421 9.83 -13.53 42.65
CA ALA A 421 9.30 -14.87 42.93
C ALA A 421 8.47 -15.42 41.74
N LEU A 422 7.75 -14.53 41.01
CA LEU A 422 7.04 -14.88 39.81
C LEU A 422 7.98 -15.39 38.71
N ASN A 423 9.11 -14.70 38.47
CA ASN A 423 10.10 -15.11 37.49
C ASN A 423 10.70 -16.46 37.81
N GLU A 424 11.04 -16.71 39.08
CA GLU A 424 11.54 -18.02 39.51
C GLU A 424 10.50 -19.11 39.24
N LYS A 425 9.22 -18.86 39.56
CA LYS A 425 8.15 -19.81 39.30
C LYS A 425 7.95 -20.05 37.82
N LEU A 426 7.92 -18.99 36.98
CA LEU A 426 7.69 -19.11 35.54
C LEU A 426 8.83 -19.86 34.82
N PHE A 427 10.07 -19.65 35.21
CA PHE A 427 11.19 -20.25 34.47
C PHE A 427 11.74 -21.55 35.10
N HIS A 428 11.37 -21.89 36.35
CA HIS A 428 11.93 -23.05 37.04
C HIS A 428 10.94 -24.18 37.32
N LYS A 429 9.63 -23.91 37.39
CA LYS A 429 8.61 -24.93 37.74
C LYS A 429 7.62 -25.22 36.58
N ASN A 430 7.04 -26.43 36.58
CA ASN A 430 5.92 -26.77 35.69
C ASN A 430 4.66 -26.05 36.15
N HIS A 431 3.96 -25.39 35.26
CA HIS A 431 2.71 -24.67 35.48
C HIS A 431 1.87 -24.58 34.20
N SER A 432 0.62 -24.08 34.29
CA SER A 432 -0.36 -24.09 33.22
C SER A 432 -0.02 -23.22 32.02
N PHE A 433 0.96 -22.31 32.11
CA PHE A 433 1.44 -21.48 30.99
C PHE A 433 2.66 -22.09 30.26
N PHE A 434 3.14 -23.28 30.68
CA PHE A 434 4.18 -24.05 30.01
C PHE A 434 3.52 -25.17 29.21
N TYR A 435 3.25 -24.94 27.95
CA TYR A 435 2.54 -25.87 27.09
C TYR A 435 3.47 -26.91 26.47
N PRO A 436 3.00 -28.17 26.30
CA PRO A 436 3.74 -29.17 25.55
C PRO A 436 4.06 -28.65 24.13
N SER A 437 5.27 -28.88 23.69
CA SER A 437 5.71 -28.50 22.35
C SER A 437 5.71 -29.71 21.44
N ILE A 438 5.01 -29.61 20.32
CA ILE A 438 5.14 -30.56 19.21
C ILE A 438 6.47 -30.35 18.43
N ILE A 439 7.16 -29.25 18.75
CA ILE A 439 8.45 -28.88 18.16
C ILE A 439 9.54 -29.56 18.99
N LYS A 440 10.34 -30.40 18.34
CA LYS A 440 11.47 -31.07 19.01
C LYS A 440 12.71 -30.20 18.92
N SER A 441 13.46 -30.11 20.02
CA SER A 441 14.79 -29.48 20.10
C SER A 441 15.80 -30.46 20.66
N HIS A 442 17.04 -30.37 20.19
CA HIS A 442 18.18 -31.08 20.76
C HIS A 442 18.74 -30.40 22.01
N HIS A 443 18.33 -29.14 22.25
CA HIS A 443 18.77 -28.35 23.40
C HIS A 443 17.77 -28.41 24.56
N LYS A 444 18.29 -28.39 25.80
CA LYS A 444 17.45 -28.32 27.00
C LYS A 444 16.69 -26.99 27.10
N GLN A 445 17.23 -25.92 26.54
CA GLN A 445 16.66 -24.58 26.48
C GLN A 445 16.98 -23.94 25.13
N ALA A 446 16.02 -23.25 24.53
CA ALA A 446 16.16 -22.57 23.26
C ALA A 446 15.16 -21.41 23.12
N ILE A 447 15.38 -20.58 22.12
CA ILE A 447 14.41 -19.59 21.64
C ILE A 447 13.90 -20.06 20.29
N PHE A 448 12.59 -20.30 20.19
CA PHE A 448 11.97 -20.55 18.90
C PHE A 448 11.42 -19.27 18.28
N LYS A 449 11.71 -19.07 17.00
CA LYS A 449 11.12 -18.00 16.21
C LYS A 449 10.17 -18.62 15.17
N LEU A 450 8.86 -18.47 15.40
CA LEU A 450 7.81 -18.81 14.44
C LEU A 450 7.69 -17.65 13.44
N ILE A 451 7.80 -17.92 12.15
CA ILE A 451 7.65 -16.95 11.06
C ILE A 451 6.47 -17.38 10.19
N LEU A 452 5.44 -16.53 10.11
CA LEU A 452 4.24 -16.76 9.28
C LEU A 452 4.31 -15.89 8.03
N GLN A 453 4.28 -16.52 6.86
CA GLN A 453 4.19 -15.85 5.57
C GLN A 453 2.73 -15.53 5.22
N LYS A 454 2.52 -14.58 4.32
CA LYS A 454 1.18 -14.10 3.95
C LYS A 454 0.32 -15.19 3.29
N ASP A 455 0.91 -16.14 2.61
CA ASP A 455 0.25 -17.30 1.98
C ASP A 455 -0.17 -18.39 2.97
N GLY A 456 0.18 -18.25 4.26
CA GLY A 456 -0.10 -19.19 5.32
C GLY A 456 0.99 -20.23 5.56
N ASN A 457 2.06 -20.23 4.76
CA ASN A 457 3.23 -21.04 5.05
C ASN A 457 3.96 -20.47 6.27
N TYR A 458 4.44 -21.34 7.14
CA TYR A 458 5.22 -20.91 8.28
C TYR A 458 6.49 -21.75 8.44
N THR A 459 7.47 -21.17 9.09
CA THR A 459 8.73 -21.83 9.47
C THR A 459 9.02 -21.56 10.96
N ILE A 460 9.68 -22.50 11.60
CA ILE A 460 10.13 -22.35 12.98
C ILE A 460 11.64 -22.49 12.97
N LEU A 461 12.31 -21.45 13.47
CA LEU A 461 13.76 -21.39 13.60
C LEU A 461 14.13 -21.54 15.07
N GLU A 462 15.11 -22.39 15.36
CA GLU A 462 15.70 -22.53 16.67
C GLU A 462 16.92 -21.61 16.80
N ASN A 463 16.98 -20.85 17.89
CA ASN A 463 18.08 -19.96 18.20
C ASN A 463 18.59 -20.25 19.61
N HIS A 464 19.88 -20.03 19.83
CA HIS A 464 20.47 -20.07 21.15
C HIS A 464 20.03 -18.88 22.00
N ILE A 465 19.89 -19.10 23.32
CA ILE A 465 19.68 -18.03 24.28
C ILE A 465 20.98 -17.22 24.37
N LYS A 466 20.89 -15.94 24.04
CA LYS A 466 21.99 -15.00 24.26
C LYS A 466 21.69 -14.20 25.53
N THR A 467 22.53 -14.31 26.50
CA THR A 467 22.55 -13.44 27.67
C THR A 467 23.36 -12.19 27.37
N SER A 468 23.00 -11.08 27.97
CA SER A 468 23.76 -9.82 27.92
C SER A 468 23.99 -9.36 29.34
N ASP A 469 25.23 -9.05 29.66
CA ASP A 469 25.62 -8.47 30.95
C ASP A 469 25.55 -6.93 30.94
N ASN A 470 25.12 -6.35 29.82
CA ASN A 470 25.00 -4.90 29.66
C ASN A 470 23.66 -4.41 30.19
N ASN A 471 23.68 -3.43 31.09
CA ASN A 471 22.52 -2.83 31.73
C ASN A 471 22.20 -1.41 31.22
N ILE A 472 22.79 -0.99 30.12
CA ILE A 472 22.61 0.35 29.57
C ILE A 472 21.33 0.37 28.71
N LEU A 473 20.39 1.24 29.02
CA LEU A 473 19.23 1.58 28.20
C LEU A 473 19.48 2.92 27.50
N LEU A 474 19.66 2.92 26.18
CA LEU A 474 19.82 4.13 25.38
C LEU A 474 18.47 4.75 25.05
N LEU A 475 18.44 6.05 24.77
CA LEU A 475 17.25 6.74 24.30
C LEU A 475 17.33 6.98 22.80
N SER A 476 16.22 6.71 22.08
CA SER A 476 16.13 6.98 20.66
C SER A 476 15.93 8.48 20.40
N ASP A 477 16.62 8.99 19.38
CA ASP A 477 16.46 10.34 18.83
C ASP A 477 15.34 10.43 17.79
N LYS A 478 14.75 9.28 17.38
CA LYS A 478 13.70 9.21 16.38
C LYS A 478 12.37 8.86 17.04
N PRO A 479 11.33 9.71 16.87
CA PRO A 479 10.01 9.39 17.40
C PRO A 479 9.31 8.30 16.58
N LEU A 480 8.53 7.48 17.27
CA LEU A 480 7.52 6.60 16.67
C LEU A 480 6.27 7.40 16.32
N ASN A 481 5.51 6.95 15.33
CA ASN A 481 4.18 7.48 15.07
C ASN A 481 3.14 6.60 15.79
N SER A 482 2.56 7.09 16.89
CA SER A 482 1.60 6.33 17.71
C SER A 482 0.34 5.87 16.95
N GLN A 483 0.05 6.49 15.79
CA GLN A 483 -1.07 6.09 14.92
C GLN A 483 -0.70 4.97 13.95
N SER A 484 0.56 4.50 13.96
CA SER A 484 0.99 3.44 13.05
C SER A 484 0.58 2.06 13.55
N ASP A 485 -0.30 1.38 12.82
CA ASP A 485 -0.73 0.01 13.12
C ASP A 485 0.44 -0.99 13.19
N SER A 486 1.56 -0.70 12.50
CA SER A 486 2.74 -1.57 12.53
C SER A 486 3.32 -1.76 13.94
N LEU A 487 3.13 -0.80 14.85
CA LEU A 487 3.59 -0.86 16.23
C LEU A 487 2.84 -1.93 17.06
N TYR A 488 1.59 -2.21 16.68
CA TYR A 488 0.73 -3.16 17.39
C TYR A 488 0.87 -4.62 16.92
N HIS A 489 1.74 -4.86 15.92
CA HIS A 489 1.94 -6.18 15.32
C HIS A 489 3.41 -6.59 15.33
N LYS A 490 3.70 -7.81 15.82
CA LYS A 490 5.05 -8.38 15.77
C LYS A 490 5.36 -8.87 14.36
N SER A 491 5.95 -7.99 13.55
CA SER A 491 6.16 -8.21 12.12
C SER A 491 7.57 -7.85 11.68
N SER A 492 7.91 -8.19 10.44
CA SER A 492 9.18 -7.74 9.80
C SER A 492 9.23 -6.22 9.57
N LEU A 493 8.17 -5.48 9.92
CA LEU A 493 8.06 -4.04 9.80
C LEU A 493 8.75 -3.31 10.97
N ARG A 494 10.05 -3.53 11.17
CA ARG A 494 10.78 -3.07 12.37
C ARG A 494 11.94 -2.12 12.06
N GLN A 495 11.96 -1.50 10.90
CA GLN A 495 13.13 -0.73 10.44
C GLN A 495 13.55 0.37 11.40
N ILE A 496 12.60 1.07 12.04
CA ILE A 496 12.93 2.13 12.98
C ILE A 496 13.69 1.58 14.19
N TYR A 497 13.34 0.38 14.64
CA TYR A 497 14.04 -0.34 15.71
C TYR A 497 15.36 -0.93 15.21
N ASP A 498 15.39 -1.46 13.99
CA ASP A 498 16.53 -2.21 13.45
C ASP A 498 17.66 -1.29 12.97
N GLN A 499 17.40 0.00 12.70
CA GLN A 499 18.42 0.97 12.31
C GLN A 499 19.58 1.09 13.32
N LYS A 500 19.29 0.92 14.61
CA LYS A 500 20.28 0.95 15.69
C LYS A 500 20.54 -0.44 16.31
N ALA A 501 20.05 -1.51 15.67
CA ALA A 501 20.17 -2.87 16.21
C ALA A 501 21.63 -3.32 16.41
N PHE A 502 22.58 -2.72 15.68
CA PHE A 502 24.01 -3.01 15.86
C PHE A 502 24.49 -2.67 17.28
N LEU A 503 23.94 -1.64 17.94
CA LEU A 503 24.34 -1.23 19.29
C LEU A 503 24.13 -2.36 20.30
N TRP A 504 22.96 -3.02 20.32
CA TRP A 504 22.75 -4.14 21.22
C TRP A 504 23.34 -5.47 20.69
N LYS A 505 23.48 -5.63 19.37
CA LYS A 505 24.17 -6.79 18.78
C LYS A 505 25.65 -6.83 19.13
N GLU A 506 26.29 -5.66 19.21
CA GLU A 506 27.69 -5.46 19.60
C GLU A 506 27.87 -5.27 21.12
N ASN A 507 26.81 -5.51 21.90
CA ASN A 507 26.76 -5.38 23.35
C ASN A 507 27.11 -3.97 23.88
N GLN A 508 26.84 -2.90 23.10
CA GLN A 508 27.03 -1.51 23.53
C GLN A 508 25.89 -1.01 24.42
N CYS A 509 24.72 -1.64 24.37
CA CYS A 509 23.59 -1.40 25.26
C CYS A 509 22.75 -2.68 25.41
N PHE A 510 21.90 -2.72 26.44
CA PHE A 510 20.90 -3.78 26.57
C PHE A 510 19.75 -3.58 25.58
N ASP A 511 19.17 -2.36 25.55
CA ASP A 511 18.08 -2.01 24.65
C ASP A 511 18.06 -0.49 24.38
N ILE A 512 17.14 -0.04 23.50
CA ILE A 512 16.97 1.36 23.13
C ILE A 512 15.49 1.72 23.33
N ALA A 513 15.22 2.67 24.22
CA ALA A 513 13.88 3.17 24.51
C ALA A 513 13.42 4.16 23.41
N PHE A 514 12.18 4.00 22.95
CA PHE A 514 11.54 4.85 21.95
C PHE A 514 10.41 5.67 22.55
N PHE A 515 10.23 6.86 22.00
CA PHE A 515 9.14 7.78 22.34
C PHE A 515 8.32 8.07 21.09
N ASN A 516 7.04 8.44 21.27
CA ASN A 516 6.19 8.82 20.15
C ASN A 516 6.30 10.32 19.80
N GLU A 517 5.53 10.76 18.83
CA GLU A 517 5.45 12.16 18.37
C GLU A 517 4.94 13.15 19.43
N LYS A 518 4.42 12.64 20.57
CA LYS A 518 3.97 13.41 21.74
C LYS A 518 4.96 13.35 22.89
N ASN A 519 6.17 12.81 22.66
CA ASN A 519 7.18 12.52 23.66
C ASN A 519 6.74 11.54 24.76
N GLU A 520 5.69 10.74 24.55
CA GLU A 520 5.29 9.68 25.45
C GLU A 520 6.21 8.46 25.23
N LEU A 521 6.67 7.83 26.32
CA LEU A 521 7.44 6.59 26.27
C LEU A 521 6.59 5.47 25.66
N CYS A 522 7.14 4.73 24.71
CA CYS A 522 6.50 3.60 24.04
C CYS A 522 7.07 2.27 24.54
N GLU A 523 8.15 1.82 23.97
CA GLU A 523 8.77 0.52 24.26
C GLU A 523 10.26 0.53 23.95
N GLY A 524 10.96 -0.54 24.29
CA GLY A 524 12.31 -0.80 23.82
C GLY A 524 12.33 -1.35 22.39
N SER A 525 13.50 -1.35 21.74
CA SER A 525 13.64 -1.93 20.40
C SER A 525 13.30 -3.43 20.37
N ARG A 526 13.39 -4.13 21.46
CA ARG A 526 13.13 -5.58 21.59
C ARG A 526 12.38 -5.97 22.87
N SER A 527 12.05 -5.02 23.75
CA SER A 527 11.40 -5.26 25.05
C SER A 527 10.29 -4.26 25.31
N ASN A 528 9.34 -4.61 26.17
CA ASN A 528 8.49 -3.63 26.83
C ASN A 528 9.23 -3.06 28.04
N ILE A 529 8.95 -1.80 28.40
CA ILE A 529 9.59 -1.10 29.50
C ILE A 529 8.63 -1.01 30.69
N ILE A 530 9.15 -1.29 31.88
CA ILE A 530 8.47 -1.06 33.16
C ILE A 530 9.37 -0.16 33.98
N ILE A 531 8.81 0.86 34.60
CA ILE A 531 9.49 1.70 35.59
C ILE A 531 8.89 1.46 36.97
N LYS A 532 9.71 1.53 38.00
CA LYS A 532 9.30 1.56 39.40
C LYS A 532 9.41 3.01 39.89
N LYS A 533 8.34 3.51 40.48
CA LYS A 533 8.27 4.83 41.09
C LYS A 533 7.38 4.76 42.33
N ASP A 534 7.90 5.22 43.46
CA ASP A 534 7.16 5.21 44.74
C ASP A 534 6.59 3.81 45.09
N LYS A 535 7.40 2.77 44.93
CA LYS A 535 7.05 1.35 45.13
C LYS A 535 5.99 0.78 44.17
N VAL A 536 5.47 1.57 43.21
CA VAL A 536 4.50 1.14 42.21
C VAL A 536 5.19 0.92 40.86
N LEU A 537 4.80 -0.13 40.16
CA LEU A 537 5.33 -0.49 38.86
C LEU A 537 4.40 0.00 37.75
N TYR A 538 4.92 0.77 36.83
CA TYR A 538 4.18 1.34 35.69
C TYR A 538 4.77 0.90 34.36
N THR A 539 3.91 0.69 33.37
CA THR A 539 4.27 0.46 31.97
C THR A 539 3.53 1.45 31.07
N PRO A 540 4.10 1.86 29.92
CA PRO A 540 3.40 2.74 29.01
C PRO A 540 2.06 2.19 28.56
N THR A 541 1.07 3.07 28.29
CA THR A 541 -0.23 2.69 27.76
C THR A 541 -0.10 2.23 26.31
N LEU A 542 -0.97 1.31 25.86
CA LEU A 542 -0.99 0.89 24.46
C LEU A 542 -1.20 2.06 23.50
N GLN A 543 -1.97 3.07 23.89
CA GLN A 543 -2.25 4.27 23.10
C GLN A 543 -1.00 5.10 22.78
N SER A 544 0.10 4.95 23.53
CA SER A 544 1.38 5.58 23.23
C SER A 544 2.07 4.96 22.01
N GLY A 545 1.61 3.81 21.48
CA GLY A 545 2.14 3.15 20.30
C GLY A 545 3.23 2.13 20.63
N LEU A 546 2.83 0.96 21.11
CA LEU A 546 3.73 -0.13 21.45
C LEU A 546 3.10 -1.50 21.18
N LEU A 547 3.94 -2.52 21.02
CA LEU A 547 3.50 -3.89 20.96
C LEU A 547 3.00 -4.35 22.32
N ASN A 548 1.79 -4.92 22.38
CA ASN A 548 1.33 -5.57 23.60
C ASN A 548 2.10 -6.87 23.84
N GLY A 549 3.17 -6.80 24.63
CA GLY A 549 3.99 -7.96 25.00
C GLY A 549 3.18 -8.97 25.81
N ILE A 550 3.40 -10.26 25.58
CA ILE A 550 2.66 -11.32 26.26
C ILE A 550 2.96 -11.31 27.76
N TYR A 551 4.22 -11.17 28.11
CA TYR A 551 4.62 -11.08 29.52
C TYR A 551 4.14 -9.77 30.15
N ARG A 552 4.14 -8.66 29.42
CA ARG A 552 3.55 -7.38 29.87
C ARG A 552 2.05 -7.58 30.19
N GLN A 553 1.28 -8.18 29.29
CA GLN A 553 -0.14 -8.44 29.50
C GLN A 553 -0.39 -9.35 30.70
N PHE A 554 0.40 -10.40 30.84
CA PHE A 554 0.32 -11.31 31.98
C PHE A 554 0.55 -10.60 33.33
N LEU A 555 1.50 -9.67 33.41
CA LEU A 555 1.73 -8.86 34.63
C LEU A 555 0.57 -7.88 34.91
N LEU A 556 -0.04 -7.31 33.87
CA LEU A 556 -1.24 -6.48 33.99
C LEU A 556 -2.42 -7.28 34.52
N ASP A 557 -2.66 -8.49 33.98
CA ASP A 557 -3.75 -9.38 34.38
C ASP A 557 -3.61 -9.86 35.84
N LEU A 558 -2.38 -9.93 36.36
CA LEU A 558 -2.09 -10.20 37.75
C LEU A 558 -2.21 -8.96 38.66
N GLY A 559 -2.35 -7.75 38.09
CA GLY A 559 -2.38 -6.50 38.84
C GLY A 559 -1.03 -6.07 39.41
N LEU A 560 0.08 -6.65 38.93
CA LEU A 560 1.42 -6.38 39.43
C LEU A 560 2.02 -5.08 38.85
N ILE A 561 1.54 -4.66 37.68
CA ILE A 561 1.91 -3.40 37.02
C ILE A 561 0.67 -2.63 36.62
N LYS A 562 0.82 -1.31 36.43
CA LYS A 562 -0.28 -0.42 36.01
C LYS A 562 0.11 0.31 34.73
N GLU A 563 -0.84 0.48 33.82
CA GLU A 563 -0.65 1.35 32.66
C GLU A 563 -0.69 2.83 33.06
N LYS A 564 0.27 3.59 32.55
CA LYS A 564 0.33 5.06 32.72
C LYS A 564 0.97 5.68 31.47
N LYS A 565 0.52 6.89 31.09
CA LYS A 565 1.29 7.70 30.15
C LYS A 565 2.57 8.11 30.83
N LEU A 566 3.69 7.69 30.29
CA LEU A 566 5.03 7.93 30.79
C LEU A 566 5.80 8.82 29.81
N PHE A 567 6.63 9.69 30.34
CA PHE A 567 7.45 10.62 29.58
C PHE A 567 8.94 10.36 29.86
N LYS A 568 9.80 11.10 29.17
CA LYS A 568 11.27 10.96 29.34
C LYS A 568 11.67 11.22 30.79
N GLU A 569 11.07 12.19 31.44
CA GLU A 569 11.32 12.58 32.83
C GLU A 569 10.93 11.44 33.79
N ASP A 570 9.83 10.74 33.53
CA ASP A 570 9.42 9.58 34.34
C ASP A 570 10.46 8.45 34.26
N LEU A 571 11.03 8.24 33.06
CA LEU A 571 12.08 7.23 32.86
C LEU A 571 13.40 7.60 33.55
N LEU A 572 13.81 8.89 33.47
CA LEU A 572 15.05 9.37 34.07
C LEU A 572 14.97 9.45 35.60
N ASN A 573 13.77 9.66 36.17
CA ASN A 573 13.53 9.76 37.62
C ASN A 573 12.93 8.48 38.20
N ALA A 574 13.03 7.33 37.50
CA ALA A 574 12.56 6.05 38.00
C ALA A 574 13.53 5.48 39.05
N ASP A 575 13.00 4.87 40.12
CA ASP A 575 13.79 4.15 41.11
C ASP A 575 14.49 2.92 40.47
N GLU A 576 13.78 2.24 39.58
CA GLU A 576 14.28 1.06 38.85
C GLU A 576 13.61 0.99 37.47
N ILE A 577 14.34 0.47 36.49
CA ILE A 577 13.86 0.24 35.12
C ILE A 577 14.00 -1.23 34.77
N TYR A 578 12.94 -1.83 34.23
CA TYR A 578 12.95 -3.21 33.77
C TYR A 578 12.63 -3.27 32.28
N CYS A 579 13.43 -3.99 31.53
CA CYS A 579 13.16 -4.35 30.14
C CYS A 579 12.70 -5.81 30.08
N ILE A 580 11.46 -6.03 29.72
CA ILE A 580 10.82 -7.35 29.70
C ILE A 580 10.47 -7.80 28.27
N ASN A 581 10.66 -9.09 27.98
CA ASN A 581 10.36 -9.63 26.65
C ASN A 581 9.70 -11.03 26.73
#